data_eddb343ad1db31d88c678ffa53cc688d
#
_entry.id   eddb343ad1db31d88c678ffa53cc688d
#
_cell.length_a   1.000
_cell.length_b   1.000
_cell.length_c   1.000
_cell.angle_alpha   90.00
_cell.angle_beta   90.00
_cell.angle_gamma   90.00
#
_symmetry.space_group_name_H-M   'P 1'
#
loop_
_entity.id
_entity.type
_entity.pdbx_description
1 polymer ?
#
loop_
_entity_poly.entity_id
_entity_poly.type
_entity_poly.pdbx_seq_one_letter_code
_entity_poly.pdbx_strand_id
1 'polypeptide(L)'
;MKFSEMPYKRPDTEALKQQWTALTQRLEHAATYEEARAAFLEQQALSRSAETQATLASVRHSIDTRDAFYDGEEKFWNVFAPELEEYEQAWKAAMLASPFRKDFAAEYGELMFLNAEIDRKSFAPEIIPEMQQENDLVQAYEKLIASAQIPFEGKTYT
;
A
#
# COMPACT_ATOMS: atom_id res chain seq x y z
N MET A 1 19.59 -9.40 -7.08
CA MET A 1 19.17 -8.22 -7.85
C MET A 1 19.40 -7.00 -6.96
N LYS A 2 20.04 -5.96 -7.47
CA LYS A 2 20.23 -4.71 -6.71
C LYS A 2 18.95 -3.86 -6.78
N PHE A 3 18.73 -2.99 -5.81
CA PHE A 3 17.58 -2.09 -5.79
C PHE A 3 17.46 -1.23 -7.06
N SER A 4 18.60 -0.74 -7.57
CA SER A 4 18.66 0.04 -8.82
C SER A 4 18.22 -0.74 -10.06
N GLU A 5 18.27 -2.08 -10.01
CA GLU A 5 17.93 -2.98 -11.12
C GLU A 5 16.48 -3.48 -11.05
N MET A 6 15.77 -3.22 -9.95
CA MET A 6 14.37 -3.65 -9.80
C MET A 6 13.48 -2.89 -10.80
N PRO A 7 12.70 -3.59 -11.63
CA PRO A 7 11.83 -2.92 -12.58
C PRO A 7 10.66 -2.24 -11.84
N TYR A 8 10.44 -0.95 -12.13
CA TYR A 8 9.23 -0.26 -11.74
C TYR A 8 8.19 -0.39 -12.85
N LYS A 9 6.96 -0.67 -12.47
CA LYS A 9 5.81 -0.68 -13.36
C LYS A 9 4.59 -0.16 -12.61
N ARG A 10 4.03 0.96 -13.09
CA ARG A 10 2.75 1.47 -12.57
C ARG A 10 1.68 0.39 -12.76
N PRO A 11 0.90 0.03 -11.72
CA PRO A 11 -0.16 -0.94 -11.86
C PRO A 11 -1.32 -0.39 -12.71
N ASP A 12 -2.04 -1.30 -13.36
CA ASP A 12 -3.38 -1.02 -13.86
C ASP A 12 -4.34 -0.98 -12.67
N THR A 13 -4.84 0.21 -12.35
CA THR A 13 -5.63 0.48 -11.15
C THR A 13 -6.93 -0.29 -11.14
N GLU A 14 -7.63 -0.35 -12.29
CA GLU A 14 -8.91 -1.04 -12.39
C GLU A 14 -8.73 -2.57 -12.31
N ALA A 15 -7.71 -3.10 -12.98
CA ALA A 15 -7.38 -4.52 -12.89
C ALA A 15 -7.00 -4.91 -11.46
N LEU A 16 -6.25 -4.06 -10.75
CA LEU A 16 -5.85 -4.31 -9.36
C LEU A 16 -7.06 -4.31 -8.42
N LYS A 17 -7.95 -3.33 -8.52
CA LYS A 17 -9.21 -3.25 -7.75
C LYS A 17 -10.10 -4.47 -8.01
N GLN A 18 -10.25 -4.88 -9.27
CA GLN A 18 -11.02 -6.07 -9.64
C GLN A 18 -10.43 -7.35 -9.05
N GLN A 19 -9.10 -7.52 -9.09
CA GLN A 19 -8.44 -8.68 -8.50
C GLN A 19 -8.64 -8.71 -6.99
N TRP A 20 -8.54 -7.57 -6.30
CA TRP A 20 -8.78 -7.49 -4.86
C TRP A 20 -10.21 -7.88 -4.51
N THR A 21 -11.19 -7.32 -5.23
CA THR A 21 -12.60 -7.66 -5.05
C THR A 21 -12.86 -9.16 -5.28
N ALA A 22 -12.31 -9.73 -6.35
CA ALA A 22 -12.47 -11.14 -6.66
C ALA A 22 -11.87 -12.06 -5.59
N LEU A 23 -10.71 -11.70 -5.03
CA LEU A 23 -10.09 -12.46 -3.94
C LEU A 23 -10.90 -12.37 -2.65
N THR A 24 -11.45 -11.21 -2.32
CA THR A 24 -12.35 -11.04 -1.18
C THR A 24 -13.60 -11.93 -1.32
N GLN A 25 -14.24 -11.94 -2.49
CA GLN A 25 -15.37 -12.81 -2.76
C GLN A 25 -15.01 -14.29 -2.69
N ARG A 26 -13.85 -14.69 -3.19
CA ARG A 26 -13.37 -16.09 -3.07
C ARG A 26 -13.18 -16.50 -1.61
N LEU A 27 -12.66 -15.61 -0.76
CA LEU A 27 -12.54 -15.87 0.66
C LEU A 27 -13.91 -16.02 1.33
N GLU A 28 -14.85 -15.12 1.04
CA GLU A 28 -16.21 -15.14 1.60
C GLU A 28 -17.00 -16.40 1.23
N HIS A 29 -16.78 -16.93 0.02
CA HIS A 29 -17.50 -18.10 -0.50
C HIS A 29 -16.72 -19.41 -0.36
N ALA A 30 -15.55 -19.40 0.27
CA ALA A 30 -14.74 -20.61 0.47
C ALA A 30 -15.52 -21.65 1.30
N ALA A 31 -15.60 -22.86 0.78
CA ALA A 31 -16.27 -23.99 1.45
C ALA A 31 -15.30 -24.77 2.36
N THR A 32 -13.99 -24.63 2.14
CA THR A 32 -12.93 -25.31 2.90
C THR A 32 -11.83 -24.32 3.31
N TYR A 33 -11.08 -24.69 4.34
CA TYR A 33 -9.90 -23.90 4.76
C TYR A 33 -8.86 -23.80 3.63
N GLU A 34 -8.64 -24.86 2.87
CA GLU A 34 -7.71 -24.89 1.76
C GLU A 34 -8.07 -23.87 0.68
N GLU A 35 -9.36 -23.70 0.36
CA GLU A 35 -9.84 -22.68 -0.58
C GLU A 35 -9.64 -21.27 -0.02
N ALA A 36 -10.00 -21.06 1.24
CA ALA A 36 -9.80 -19.78 1.93
C ALA A 36 -8.30 -19.41 1.99
N ARG A 37 -7.44 -20.39 2.32
CA ARG A 37 -5.99 -20.23 2.38
C ARG A 37 -5.38 -19.91 1.01
N ALA A 38 -5.88 -20.53 -0.06
CA ALA A 38 -5.43 -20.21 -1.41
C ALA A 38 -5.74 -18.75 -1.76
N ALA A 39 -6.96 -18.28 -1.49
CA ALA A 39 -7.33 -16.87 -1.69
C ALA A 39 -6.45 -15.91 -0.85
N PHE A 40 -6.16 -16.29 0.40
CA PHE A 40 -5.26 -15.53 1.28
C PHE A 40 -3.85 -15.41 0.72
N LEU A 41 -3.25 -16.51 0.26
CA LEU A 41 -1.89 -16.48 -0.28
C LEU A 41 -1.80 -15.66 -1.58
N GLU A 42 -2.82 -15.74 -2.43
CA GLU A 42 -2.90 -14.93 -3.64
C GLU A 42 -3.05 -13.43 -3.30
N GLN A 43 -3.90 -13.10 -2.32
CA GLN A 43 -4.05 -11.71 -1.86
C GLN A 43 -2.73 -11.17 -1.28
N GLN A 44 -2.02 -11.96 -0.47
CA GLN A 44 -0.71 -11.58 0.07
C GLN A 44 0.33 -11.35 -1.05
N ALA A 45 0.26 -12.11 -2.13
CA ALA A 45 1.14 -11.91 -3.29
C ALA A 45 0.78 -10.62 -4.06
N LEU A 46 -0.52 -10.34 -4.21
CA LEU A 46 -1.03 -9.14 -4.86
C LEU A 46 -0.64 -7.88 -4.07
N SER A 47 -0.88 -7.89 -2.74
CA SER A 47 -0.52 -6.78 -1.83
C SER A 47 0.98 -6.48 -1.90
N ARG A 48 1.83 -7.50 -1.71
CA ARG A 48 3.28 -7.34 -1.80
C ARG A 48 3.76 -6.80 -3.15
N SER A 49 3.09 -7.19 -4.24
CA SER A 49 3.41 -6.66 -5.56
C SER A 49 3.10 -5.16 -5.65
N ALA A 50 1.92 -4.73 -5.21
CA ALA A 50 1.52 -3.32 -5.20
C ALA A 50 2.42 -2.49 -4.29
N GLU A 51 2.65 -2.94 -3.04
CA GLU A 51 3.53 -2.30 -2.06
C GLU A 51 4.97 -2.16 -2.58
N THR A 52 5.47 -3.18 -3.30
CA THR A 52 6.81 -3.11 -3.91
C THR A 52 6.88 -1.99 -4.94
N GLN A 53 5.86 -1.83 -5.78
CA GLN A 53 5.86 -0.75 -6.78
C GLN A 53 5.72 0.63 -6.12
N ALA A 54 4.85 0.77 -5.12
CA ALA A 54 4.73 2.00 -4.33
C ALA A 54 6.07 2.37 -3.67
N THR A 55 6.71 1.42 -2.99
CA THR A 55 8.02 1.62 -2.35
C THR A 55 9.10 2.00 -3.36
N LEU A 56 9.13 1.37 -4.55
CA LEU A 56 10.09 1.72 -5.60
C LEU A 56 9.90 3.15 -6.09
N ALA A 57 8.67 3.60 -6.27
CA ALA A 57 8.37 4.98 -6.65
C ALA A 57 8.84 5.97 -5.58
N SER A 58 8.43 5.75 -4.33
CA SER A 58 8.72 6.63 -3.20
C SER A 58 10.22 6.74 -2.91
N VAL A 59 10.94 5.61 -2.82
CA VAL A 59 12.38 5.62 -2.56
C VAL A 59 13.15 6.29 -3.70
N ARG A 60 12.76 6.06 -4.97
CA ARG A 60 13.44 6.68 -6.10
C ARG A 60 13.15 8.17 -6.21
N HIS A 61 11.94 8.60 -5.89
CA HIS A 61 11.62 10.02 -5.74
C HIS A 61 12.47 10.67 -4.64
N SER A 62 12.61 10.02 -3.48
CA SER A 62 13.43 10.54 -2.36
C SER A 62 14.93 10.61 -2.68
N ILE A 63 15.46 9.76 -3.59
CA ILE A 63 16.86 9.82 -4.06
C ILE A 63 17.12 11.06 -4.92
N ASP A 64 16.19 11.42 -5.81
CA ASP A 64 16.25 12.67 -6.59
C ASP A 64 14.83 13.25 -6.78
N THR A 65 14.48 14.19 -5.93
CA THR A 65 13.17 14.88 -5.96
C THR A 65 12.95 15.74 -7.22
N ARG A 66 13.97 15.89 -8.08
CA ARG A 66 13.91 16.61 -9.37
C ARG A 66 13.64 15.68 -10.54
N ASP A 67 13.68 14.36 -10.34
CA ASP A 67 13.30 13.40 -11.36
C ASP A 67 11.80 13.51 -11.66
N ALA A 68 11.46 14.07 -12.82
CA ALA A 68 10.07 14.33 -13.20
C ALA A 68 9.23 13.05 -13.35
N PHE A 69 9.87 11.92 -13.70
CA PHE A 69 9.16 10.64 -13.80
C PHE A 69 8.73 10.15 -12.40
N TYR A 70 9.68 10.05 -11.46
CA TYR A 70 9.36 9.57 -10.11
C TYR A 70 8.57 10.58 -9.30
N ASP A 71 8.66 11.88 -9.57
CA ASP A 71 7.73 12.87 -9.03
C ASP A 71 6.28 12.62 -9.46
N GLY A 72 6.09 12.25 -10.72
CA GLY A 72 4.77 11.88 -11.25
C GLY A 72 4.26 10.53 -10.70
N GLU A 73 5.16 9.56 -10.46
CA GLU A 73 4.78 8.27 -9.88
C GLU A 73 4.44 8.39 -8.39
N GLU A 74 5.16 9.23 -7.63
CA GLU A 74 4.81 9.54 -6.24
C GLU A 74 3.42 10.17 -6.13
N LYS A 75 3.11 11.16 -6.95
CA LYS A 75 1.78 11.77 -7.01
C LYS A 75 0.68 10.76 -7.35
N PHE A 76 0.98 9.83 -8.27
CA PHE A 76 0.04 8.75 -8.58
C PHE A 76 -0.26 7.90 -7.33
N TRP A 77 0.78 7.49 -6.58
CA TRP A 77 0.60 6.67 -5.39
C TRP A 77 -0.03 7.45 -4.23
N ASN A 78 0.24 8.75 -4.09
CA ASN A 78 -0.40 9.61 -3.10
C ASN A 78 -1.93 9.62 -3.21
N VAL A 79 -2.44 9.50 -4.43
CA VAL A 79 -3.88 9.41 -4.71
C VAL A 79 -4.39 7.98 -4.62
N PHE A 80 -3.65 7.04 -5.23
CA PHE A 80 -4.14 5.68 -5.43
C PHE A 80 -4.03 4.79 -4.19
N ALA A 81 -3.00 4.95 -3.35
CA ALA A 81 -2.85 4.12 -2.16
C ALA A 81 -4.00 4.31 -1.16
N PRO A 82 -4.47 5.54 -0.85
CA PRO A 82 -5.68 5.73 -0.04
C PRO A 82 -6.95 5.09 -0.63
N GLU A 83 -7.08 5.06 -1.96
CA GLU A 83 -8.21 4.37 -2.60
C GLU A 83 -8.13 2.84 -2.42
N LEU A 84 -6.92 2.25 -2.42
CA LEU A 84 -6.73 0.82 -2.18
C LEU A 84 -7.11 0.41 -0.76
N GLU A 85 -6.97 1.31 0.22
CA GLU A 85 -7.32 1.02 1.62
C GLU A 85 -8.78 0.55 1.75
N GLU A 86 -9.71 1.07 0.95
CA GLU A 86 -11.11 0.62 0.96
C GLU A 86 -11.22 -0.88 0.63
N TYR A 87 -10.45 -1.36 -0.34
CA TYR A 87 -10.41 -2.78 -0.73
C TYR A 87 -9.71 -3.64 0.32
N GLU A 88 -8.68 -3.11 0.96
CA GLU A 88 -8.01 -3.77 2.09
C GLU A 88 -8.95 -3.90 3.29
N GLN A 89 -9.73 -2.88 3.57
CA GLN A 89 -10.72 -2.91 4.65
C GLN A 89 -11.84 -3.93 4.39
N ALA A 90 -12.28 -4.06 3.13
CA ALA A 90 -13.22 -5.11 2.74
C ALA A 90 -12.61 -6.51 2.94
N TRP A 91 -11.35 -6.71 2.55
CA TRP A 91 -10.62 -7.95 2.78
C TRP A 91 -10.47 -8.26 4.29
N LYS A 92 -10.04 -7.29 5.10
CA LYS A 92 -9.94 -7.43 6.56
C LYS A 92 -11.28 -7.81 7.18
N ALA A 93 -12.39 -7.22 6.67
CA ALA A 93 -13.74 -7.58 7.10
C ALA A 93 -14.07 -9.05 6.82
N ALA A 94 -13.80 -9.51 5.60
CA ALA A 94 -14.04 -10.89 5.18
C ALA A 94 -13.19 -11.88 6.01
N MET A 95 -11.91 -11.55 6.25
CA MET A 95 -11.02 -12.36 7.12
C MET A 95 -11.56 -12.49 8.54
N LEU A 96 -12.00 -11.37 9.14
CA LEU A 96 -12.55 -11.36 10.50
C LEU A 96 -13.86 -12.15 10.63
N ALA A 97 -14.67 -12.14 9.57
CA ALA A 97 -15.94 -12.87 9.49
C ALA A 97 -15.80 -14.33 9.05
N SER A 98 -14.60 -14.73 8.60
CA SER A 98 -14.37 -16.06 8.05
C SER A 98 -14.66 -17.17 9.07
N PRO A 99 -15.38 -18.24 8.66
CA PRO A 99 -15.59 -19.41 9.50
C PRO A 99 -14.26 -20.14 9.81
N PHE A 100 -13.22 -19.90 9.03
CA PHE A 100 -11.88 -20.46 9.17
C PHE A 100 -10.92 -19.60 9.99
N ARG A 101 -11.43 -18.58 10.71
CA ARG A 101 -10.61 -17.68 11.53
C ARG A 101 -9.68 -18.44 12.50
N LYS A 102 -10.16 -19.52 13.11
CA LYS A 102 -9.36 -20.32 14.04
C LYS A 102 -8.23 -21.07 13.35
N ASP A 103 -8.46 -21.56 12.14
CA ASP A 103 -7.45 -22.27 11.35
C ASP A 103 -6.36 -21.29 10.90
N PHE A 104 -6.74 -20.12 10.42
CA PHE A 104 -5.80 -19.02 10.12
C PHE A 104 -5.02 -18.58 11.35
N ALA A 105 -5.66 -18.43 12.50
CA ALA A 105 -4.98 -18.04 13.73
C ALA A 105 -3.98 -19.10 14.19
N ALA A 106 -4.30 -20.39 14.02
CA ALA A 106 -3.39 -21.48 14.32
C ALA A 106 -2.15 -21.51 13.38
N GLU A 107 -2.32 -21.17 12.10
CA GLU A 107 -1.22 -21.19 11.11
C GLU A 107 -0.40 -19.89 11.14
N TYR A 108 -1.04 -18.70 11.24
CA TYR A 108 -0.42 -17.39 11.07
C TYR A 108 -0.37 -16.54 12.35
N GLY A 109 -1.03 -16.97 13.41
CA GLY A 109 -1.08 -16.29 14.72
C GLY A 109 -2.27 -15.35 14.88
N GLU A 110 -2.70 -15.16 16.14
CA GLU A 110 -3.82 -14.28 16.52
C GLU A 110 -3.53 -12.79 16.25
N LEU A 111 -2.26 -12.38 16.24
CA LEU A 111 -1.88 -10.98 16.06
C LEU A 111 -2.39 -10.40 14.73
N MET A 112 -2.48 -11.23 13.68
CA MET A 112 -3.03 -10.82 12.40
C MET A 112 -4.47 -10.30 12.54
N PHE A 113 -5.30 -10.98 13.30
CA PHE A 113 -6.70 -10.59 13.52
C PHE A 113 -6.83 -9.37 14.43
N LEU A 114 -6.00 -9.30 15.47
CA LEU A 114 -5.97 -8.12 16.36
C LEU A 114 -5.61 -6.86 15.57
N ASN A 115 -4.59 -6.92 14.71
CA ASN A 115 -4.21 -5.81 13.84
C ASN A 115 -5.36 -5.44 12.90
N ALA A 116 -5.99 -6.42 12.24
CA ALA A 116 -7.13 -6.17 11.37
C ALA A 116 -8.31 -5.50 12.09
N GLU A 117 -8.59 -5.88 13.36
CA GLU A 117 -9.62 -5.25 14.17
C GLU A 117 -9.28 -3.79 14.55
N ILE A 118 -8.00 -3.50 14.81
CA ILE A 118 -7.52 -2.14 15.12
C ILE A 118 -7.62 -1.28 13.87
N ASP A 119 -7.09 -1.74 12.75
CA ASP A 119 -7.06 -1.00 11.47
C ASP A 119 -8.47 -0.63 11.02
N ARG A 120 -9.42 -1.56 11.16
CA ARG A 120 -10.82 -1.29 10.81
C ARG A 120 -11.49 -0.22 11.67
N LYS A 121 -11.05 -0.01 12.90
CA LYS A 121 -11.58 1.03 13.79
C LYS A 121 -11.01 2.41 13.48
N SER A 122 -9.86 2.47 12.82
CA SER A 122 -9.17 3.73 12.51
C SER A 122 -9.43 4.25 11.10
N PHE A 123 -10.13 3.47 10.26
CA PHE A 123 -10.43 3.85 8.87
C PHE A 123 -11.92 4.10 8.66
N ALA A 124 -12.21 5.14 7.85
CA ALA A 124 -13.52 5.40 7.26
C ALA A 124 -13.31 5.95 5.84
N PRO A 125 -14.13 5.53 4.84
CA PRO A 125 -13.93 5.98 3.44
C PRO A 125 -13.98 7.50 3.29
N GLU A 126 -14.68 8.20 4.19
CA GLU A 126 -14.83 9.65 4.19
C GLU A 126 -13.50 10.39 4.43
N ILE A 127 -12.47 9.71 5.02
CA ILE A 127 -11.15 10.33 5.27
C ILE A 127 -10.17 10.18 4.10
N ILE A 128 -10.56 9.47 3.02
CA ILE A 128 -9.67 9.30 1.85
C ILE A 128 -9.17 10.62 1.28
N PRO A 129 -10.01 11.67 1.09
CA PRO A 129 -9.52 12.95 0.59
C PRO A 129 -8.48 13.60 1.50
N GLU A 130 -8.64 13.50 2.83
CA GLU A 130 -7.70 14.02 3.80
C GLU A 130 -6.38 13.25 3.76
N MET A 131 -6.42 11.92 3.61
CA MET A 131 -5.22 11.09 3.44
C MET A 131 -4.44 11.47 2.16
N GLN A 132 -5.15 11.71 1.07
CA GLN A 132 -4.54 12.18 -0.19
C GLN A 132 -3.89 13.56 0.00
N GLN A 133 -4.58 14.49 0.68
CA GLN A 133 -4.04 15.81 0.97
C GLN A 133 -2.81 15.74 1.89
N GLU A 134 -2.82 14.87 2.91
CA GLU A 134 -1.67 14.64 3.78
C GLU A 134 -0.45 14.14 2.98
N ASN A 135 -0.64 13.15 2.10
CA ASN A 135 0.42 12.63 1.24
C ASN A 135 1.02 13.73 0.34
N ASP A 136 0.19 14.58 -0.26
CA ASP A 136 0.64 15.71 -1.08
C ASP A 136 1.44 16.73 -0.27
N LEU A 137 1.03 17.02 0.97
CA LEU A 137 1.75 17.91 1.89
C LEU A 137 3.10 17.32 2.31
N VAL A 138 3.16 16.02 2.58
CA VAL A 138 4.42 15.31 2.89
C VAL A 138 5.39 15.42 1.72
N GLN A 139 4.94 15.13 0.50
CA GLN A 139 5.77 15.26 -0.71
C GLN A 139 6.24 16.70 -0.93
N ALA A 140 5.38 17.70 -0.71
CA ALA A 140 5.76 19.10 -0.83
C ALA A 140 6.81 19.50 0.21
N TYR A 141 6.69 19.00 1.45
CA TYR A 141 7.65 19.21 2.51
C TYR A 141 9.01 18.58 2.21
N GLU A 142 9.03 17.34 1.74
CA GLU A 142 10.27 16.66 1.32
C GLU A 142 11.01 17.42 0.23
N LYS A 143 10.29 17.92 -0.78
CA LYS A 143 10.88 18.77 -1.83
C LYS A 143 11.44 20.08 -1.28
N LEU A 144 10.73 20.71 -0.34
CA LEU A 144 11.20 21.93 0.30
C LEU A 144 12.54 21.69 1.03
N ILE A 145 12.63 20.61 1.82
CA ILE A 145 13.87 20.28 2.54
C ILE A 145 14.99 19.91 1.56
N ALA A 146 14.70 19.09 0.54
CA ALA A 146 15.68 18.67 -0.45
C ALA A 146 16.20 19.84 -1.33
N SER A 147 15.43 20.93 -1.46
CA SER A 147 15.82 22.13 -2.21
C SER A 147 16.56 23.17 -1.36
N ALA A 148 16.72 22.93 -0.05
CA ALA A 148 17.37 23.88 0.84
C ALA A 148 18.82 24.13 0.43
N GLN A 149 19.22 25.41 0.39
CA GLN A 149 20.59 25.84 0.11
C GLN A 149 21.22 26.34 1.40
N ILE A 150 22.21 25.62 1.88
CA ILE A 150 22.88 25.93 3.14
C ILE A 150 24.27 26.50 2.86
N PRO A 151 24.51 27.82 3.02
CA PRO A 151 25.83 28.38 2.92
C PRO A 151 26.65 28.02 4.17
N PHE A 152 27.79 27.39 3.94
CA PHE A 152 28.73 27.04 5.00
C PHE A 152 30.17 27.13 4.49
N GLU A 153 31.07 27.83 5.23
CA GLU A 153 32.48 28.01 4.90
C GLU A 153 32.76 28.45 3.45
N GLY A 154 31.92 29.37 2.93
CA GLY A 154 32.07 29.91 1.57
C GLY A 154 31.61 28.97 0.44
N LYS A 155 30.95 27.85 0.78
CA LYS A 155 30.32 26.91 -0.15
C LYS A 155 28.81 26.81 0.13
N THR A 156 28.07 26.47 -0.90
CA THR A 156 26.64 26.17 -0.75
C THR A 156 26.44 24.65 -0.87
N TYR A 157 25.75 24.08 0.08
CA TYR A 157 25.37 22.67 0.13
C TYR A 157 23.87 22.54 -0.13
N THR A 158 23.46 21.47 -0.83
CA THR A 158 22.06 21.08 -1.05
C THR A 158 21.86 19.68 -0.54
#